data_2a78f162f54b3fde67bd5d2914d417c4
#
_entry.id   2a78f162f54b3fde67bd5d2914d417c4
#
_cell.length_a   1.000
_cell.length_b   1.000
_cell.length_c   1.000
_cell.angle_alpha   90.00
_cell.angle_beta   90.00
_cell.angle_gamma   90.00
#
_symmetry.space_group_name_H-M   'P 1'
#
loop_
_entity.id
_entity.type
_entity.pdbx_description
1 polymer ?
#
loop_
_entity_poly.entity_id
_entity_poly.type
_entity_poly.pdbx_seq_one_letter_code
_entity_poly.pdbx_strand_id
1 'polypeptide(L)'
;MRETAYDLFREGQKRLRSGLTAQATIPLEKAKKLEPEKASIREALGIAYFRLARWRDAEREFRTIVEELAPTDDYAHYALGRALEHLGKTAEANGHYKLASSMKPGSETYASRILDLDA
;
A
#
# COMPACT_ATOMS: atom_id res chain seq x y z
N MET A 1 3.97 23.35 20.35
CA MET A 1 4.64 23.08 19.06
C MET A 1 3.68 22.32 18.15
N ARG A 2 3.75 22.65 16.87
CA ARG A 2 2.93 21.92 15.88
C ARG A 2 3.61 20.61 15.53
N GLU A 3 2.84 19.55 15.45
CA GLU A 3 3.32 18.29 14.91
C GLU A 3 3.55 18.41 13.40
N THR A 4 4.71 17.96 12.93
CA THR A 4 5.00 17.91 11.49
C THR A 4 4.46 16.61 10.90
N ALA A 5 4.35 16.57 9.57
CA ALA A 5 4.02 15.33 8.87
C ALA A 5 5.01 14.22 9.24
N TYR A 6 6.29 14.56 9.37
CA TYR A 6 7.33 13.60 9.75
C TYR A 6 7.08 13.03 11.15
N ASP A 7 6.76 13.89 12.13
CA ASP A 7 6.47 13.42 13.50
C ASP A 7 5.27 12.50 13.53
N LEU A 8 4.21 12.85 12.82
CA LEU A 8 3.00 12.06 12.71
C LEU A 8 3.25 10.72 12.01
N PHE A 9 4.06 10.74 10.95
CA PHE A 9 4.45 9.54 10.24
C PHE A 9 5.23 8.58 11.16
N ARG A 10 6.18 9.10 11.91
CA ARG A 10 6.96 8.29 12.86
C ARG A 10 6.07 7.69 13.95
N GLU A 11 5.12 8.46 14.47
CA GLU A 11 4.17 7.95 15.47
C GLU A 11 3.31 6.83 14.87
N GLY A 12 2.84 7.01 13.64
CA GLY A 12 2.08 5.98 12.94
C GLY A 12 2.90 4.69 12.75
N GLN A 13 4.15 4.81 12.31
CA GLN A 13 5.03 3.66 12.15
C GLN A 13 5.28 2.94 13.47
N LYS A 14 5.47 3.69 14.55
CA LYS A 14 5.66 3.13 15.89
C LYS A 14 4.45 2.31 16.31
N ARG A 15 3.25 2.84 16.10
CA ARG A 15 2.00 2.13 16.42
C ARG A 15 1.83 0.88 15.58
N LEU A 16 2.18 0.93 14.29
CA LEU A 16 2.15 -0.26 13.43
C LEU A 16 3.08 -1.35 13.95
N ARG A 17 4.30 -0.98 14.32
CA ARG A 17 5.27 -1.94 14.86
C ARG A 17 4.82 -2.55 16.19
N SER A 18 4.05 -1.80 16.97
CA SER A 18 3.51 -2.25 18.24
C SER A 18 2.21 -3.04 18.11
N GLY A 19 1.73 -3.26 16.89
CA GLY A 19 0.47 -3.97 16.67
C GLY A 19 -0.78 -3.12 16.89
N LEU A 20 -0.63 -1.82 17.13
CA LEU A 20 -1.75 -0.90 17.34
C LEU A 20 -2.19 -0.33 15.99
N THR A 21 -2.65 -1.21 15.11
CA THR A 21 -2.90 -0.88 13.70
C THR A 21 -4.01 0.15 13.53
N ALA A 22 -5.13 -0.03 14.23
CA ALA A 22 -6.23 0.93 14.14
C ALA A 22 -5.81 2.30 14.65
N GLN A 23 -5.08 2.36 15.75
CA GLN A 23 -4.58 3.61 16.33
C GLN A 23 -3.54 4.27 15.43
N ALA A 24 -2.81 3.49 14.63
CA ALA A 24 -1.81 4.01 13.70
C ALA A 24 -2.45 4.87 12.59
N THR A 25 -3.69 4.58 12.20
CA THR A 25 -4.36 5.33 11.14
C THR A 25 -4.59 6.79 11.52
N ILE A 26 -4.71 7.09 12.82
CA ILE A 26 -4.99 8.46 13.28
C ILE A 26 -3.85 9.41 12.91
N PRO A 27 -2.60 9.20 13.38
CA PRO A 27 -1.51 10.09 12.98
C PRO A 27 -1.18 10.00 11.50
N LEU A 28 -1.34 8.83 10.87
CA LEU A 28 -1.04 8.67 9.46
C LEU A 28 -2.01 9.46 8.56
N GLU A 29 -3.30 9.49 8.91
CA GLU A 29 -4.27 10.32 8.18
C GLU A 29 -3.97 11.80 8.32
N LYS A 30 -3.54 12.24 9.51
CA LYS A 30 -3.11 13.64 9.71
C LYS A 30 -1.87 13.95 8.87
N ALA A 31 -0.90 13.05 8.84
CA ALA A 31 0.31 13.22 8.03
C ALA A 31 -0.05 13.35 6.54
N LYS A 32 -0.96 12.51 6.06
CA LYS A 32 -1.42 12.56 4.66
C LYS A 32 -2.06 13.90 4.32
N LYS A 33 -2.85 14.47 5.23
CA LYS A 33 -3.45 15.79 5.01
C LYS A 33 -2.40 16.88 4.88
N LEU A 34 -1.30 16.78 5.63
CA LEU A 34 -0.22 17.76 5.57
C LEU A 34 0.65 17.58 4.33
N GLU A 35 0.92 16.35 3.93
CA GLU A 35 1.77 16.04 2.76
C GLU A 35 1.15 14.92 1.93
N PRO A 36 0.12 15.24 1.11
CA PRO A 36 -0.62 14.22 0.36
C PRO A 36 0.18 13.53 -0.75
N GLU A 37 1.32 14.13 -1.18
CA GLU A 37 2.17 13.54 -2.22
C GLU A 37 3.28 12.64 -1.68
N LYS A 38 3.36 12.41 -0.38
CA LYS A 38 4.39 11.54 0.20
C LYS A 38 3.99 10.07 0.05
N ALA A 39 4.68 9.36 -0.84
CA ALA A 39 4.42 7.95 -1.08
C ALA A 39 4.61 7.11 0.19
N SER A 40 5.60 7.43 1.03
CA SER A 40 5.87 6.70 2.27
C SER A 40 4.69 6.74 3.25
N ILE A 41 4.01 7.88 3.34
CA ILE A 41 2.83 8.04 4.20
C ILE A 41 1.68 7.21 3.66
N ARG A 42 1.45 7.26 2.34
CA ARG A 42 0.41 6.47 1.67
C ARG A 42 0.67 4.97 1.82
N GLU A 43 1.92 4.54 1.72
CA GLU A 43 2.29 3.14 1.91
C GLU A 43 1.97 2.68 3.32
N ALA A 44 2.35 3.46 4.33
CA ALA A 44 2.06 3.12 5.72
C ALA A 44 0.56 3.03 5.97
N LEU A 45 -0.23 3.96 5.44
CA LEU A 45 -1.69 3.91 5.51
C LEU A 45 -2.26 2.69 4.81
N GLY A 46 -1.78 2.40 3.60
CA GLY A 46 -2.22 1.25 2.84
C GLY A 46 -1.98 -0.05 3.60
N ILE A 47 -0.81 -0.19 4.23
CA ILE A 47 -0.48 -1.35 5.05
C ILE A 47 -1.42 -1.44 6.25
N ALA A 48 -1.67 -0.32 6.94
CA ALA A 48 -2.57 -0.29 8.08
C ALA A 48 -3.98 -0.73 7.67
N TYR A 49 -4.51 -0.15 6.61
CA TYR A 49 -5.84 -0.51 6.12
C TYR A 49 -5.91 -1.97 5.68
N PHE A 50 -4.87 -2.48 5.01
CA PHE A 50 -4.82 -3.88 4.60
C PHE A 50 -4.90 -4.81 5.82
N ARG A 51 -4.13 -4.53 6.86
CA ARG A 51 -4.14 -5.31 8.10
C ARG A 51 -5.50 -5.27 8.81
N LEU A 52 -6.26 -4.20 8.63
CA LEU A 52 -7.59 -4.03 9.19
C LEU A 52 -8.69 -4.59 8.28
N ALA A 53 -8.33 -5.24 7.19
CA ALA A 53 -9.25 -5.75 6.17
C ALA A 53 -10.11 -4.63 5.54
N ARG A 54 -9.61 -3.42 5.55
CA ARG A 54 -10.25 -2.27 4.87
C ARG A 54 -9.71 -2.20 3.45
N TRP A 55 -10.18 -3.13 2.63
CA TRP A 55 -9.59 -3.38 1.30
C TRP A 55 -9.72 -2.19 0.35
N ARG A 56 -10.85 -1.49 0.37
CA ARG A 56 -11.06 -0.33 -0.51
C ARG A 56 -10.18 0.84 -0.11
N ASP A 57 -9.98 1.05 1.19
CA ASP A 57 -9.10 2.11 1.66
C ASP A 57 -7.65 1.78 1.30
N ALA A 58 -7.23 0.53 1.45
CA ALA A 58 -5.92 0.08 1.05
C ALA A 58 -5.72 0.25 -0.47
N GLU A 59 -6.69 -0.16 -1.27
CA GLU A 59 -6.67 0.02 -2.72
C GLU A 59 -6.42 1.49 -3.08
N ARG A 60 -7.16 2.39 -2.46
CA ARG A 60 -7.06 3.82 -2.76
C ARG A 60 -5.65 4.36 -2.50
N GLU A 61 -5.06 3.99 -1.36
CA GLU A 61 -3.71 4.48 -1.03
C GLU A 61 -2.65 3.94 -1.99
N PHE A 62 -2.66 2.63 -2.24
CA PHE A 62 -1.67 2.03 -3.15
C PHE A 62 -1.89 2.46 -4.60
N ARG A 63 -3.14 2.63 -5.03
CA ARG A 63 -3.44 3.12 -6.37
C ARG A 63 -2.90 4.54 -6.57
N THR A 64 -3.05 5.40 -5.59
CA THR A 64 -2.48 6.76 -5.66
C THR A 64 -0.97 6.71 -5.83
N ILE A 65 -0.29 5.80 -5.14
CA ILE A 65 1.16 5.65 -5.30
C ILE A 65 1.51 5.28 -6.75
N VAL A 66 0.90 4.23 -7.30
CA VAL A 66 1.29 3.72 -8.62
C VAL A 66 0.83 4.61 -9.77
N GLU A 67 -0.28 5.33 -9.61
CA GLU A 67 -0.82 6.17 -10.68
C GLU A 67 -0.29 7.60 -10.65
N GLU A 68 0.03 8.14 -9.48
CA GLU A 68 0.34 9.56 -9.34
C GLU A 68 1.72 9.86 -8.78
N LEU A 69 2.26 9.04 -7.88
CA LEU A 69 3.44 9.41 -7.11
C LEU A 69 4.70 8.64 -7.50
N ALA A 70 4.61 7.33 -7.67
CA ALA A 70 5.76 6.49 -7.92
C ALA A 70 5.34 5.26 -8.76
N PRO A 71 5.15 5.45 -10.09
CA PRO A 71 4.69 4.38 -10.97
C PRO A 71 5.60 3.16 -11.04
N THR A 72 6.87 3.30 -10.67
CA THR A 72 7.85 2.21 -10.69
C THR A 72 8.09 1.60 -9.31
N ASP A 73 7.24 1.88 -8.34
CA ASP A 73 7.32 1.28 -7.01
C ASP A 73 6.77 -0.15 -7.08
N ASP A 74 7.69 -1.13 -7.13
CA ASP A 74 7.32 -2.54 -7.26
C ASP A 74 6.46 -3.03 -6.10
N TYR A 75 6.80 -2.64 -4.88
CA TYR A 75 6.01 -3.04 -3.71
C TYR A 75 4.59 -2.50 -3.78
N ALA A 76 4.41 -1.24 -4.22
CA ALA A 76 3.09 -0.64 -4.30
C ALA A 76 2.20 -1.37 -5.32
N HIS A 77 2.77 -1.80 -6.45
CA HIS A 77 2.03 -2.63 -7.40
C HIS A 77 1.62 -3.96 -6.79
N TYR A 78 2.54 -4.63 -6.10
CA TYR A 78 2.23 -5.88 -5.42
C TYR A 78 1.13 -5.69 -4.37
N ALA A 79 1.25 -4.66 -3.53
CA ALA A 79 0.29 -4.39 -2.47
C ALA A 79 -1.09 -4.02 -3.03
N LEU A 80 -1.13 -3.25 -4.12
CA LEU A 80 -2.37 -2.96 -4.83
C LEU A 80 -3.02 -4.24 -5.33
N GLY A 81 -2.22 -5.13 -5.92
CA GLY A 81 -2.71 -6.43 -6.37
C GLY A 81 -3.34 -7.22 -5.23
N ARG A 82 -2.70 -7.23 -4.05
CA ARG A 82 -3.24 -7.93 -2.89
C ARG A 82 -4.60 -7.36 -2.46
N ALA A 83 -4.73 -6.04 -2.41
CA ALA A 83 -6.00 -5.41 -2.07
C ALA A 83 -7.08 -5.73 -3.12
N LEU A 84 -6.72 -5.67 -4.40
CA LEU A 84 -7.63 -5.98 -5.51
C LEU A 84 -8.12 -7.43 -5.46
N GLU A 85 -7.26 -8.38 -5.11
CA GLU A 85 -7.69 -9.77 -4.96
C GLU A 85 -8.78 -9.90 -3.89
N HIS A 86 -8.59 -9.26 -2.75
CA HIS A 86 -9.59 -9.28 -1.68
C HIS A 86 -10.92 -8.64 -2.10
N LEU A 87 -10.87 -7.72 -3.07
CA LEU A 87 -12.07 -7.09 -3.63
C LEU A 87 -12.69 -7.88 -4.78
N GLY A 88 -12.11 -9.04 -5.13
CA GLY A 88 -12.60 -9.86 -6.25
C GLY A 88 -12.19 -9.35 -7.62
N LYS A 89 -11.32 -8.36 -7.70
CA LYS A 89 -10.83 -7.77 -8.97
C LYS A 89 -9.58 -8.52 -9.45
N THR A 90 -9.77 -9.81 -9.72
CA THR A 90 -8.67 -10.75 -9.96
C THR A 90 -7.83 -10.42 -11.19
N ALA A 91 -8.47 -10.05 -12.30
CA ALA A 91 -7.75 -9.75 -13.53
C ALA A 91 -6.87 -8.50 -13.38
N GLU A 92 -7.40 -7.46 -12.74
CA GLU A 92 -6.63 -6.24 -12.48
C GLU A 92 -5.48 -6.53 -11.51
N ALA A 93 -5.74 -7.30 -10.45
CA ALA A 93 -4.72 -7.73 -9.50
C ALA A 93 -3.55 -8.42 -10.21
N ASN A 94 -3.87 -9.34 -11.13
CA ASN A 94 -2.87 -10.08 -11.87
C ASN A 94 -1.97 -9.16 -12.71
N GLY A 95 -2.57 -8.13 -13.31
CA GLY A 95 -1.81 -7.13 -14.07
C GLY A 95 -0.76 -6.43 -13.19
N HIS A 96 -1.13 -6.06 -11.97
CA HIS A 96 -0.21 -5.40 -11.05
C HIS A 96 0.86 -6.36 -10.52
N TYR A 97 0.55 -7.63 -10.32
CA TYR A 97 1.56 -8.64 -9.96
C TYR A 97 2.59 -8.82 -11.07
N LYS A 98 2.14 -8.84 -12.33
CA LYS A 98 3.06 -8.94 -13.48
C LYS A 98 3.96 -7.72 -13.55
N LEU A 99 3.42 -6.51 -13.30
CA LEU A 99 4.23 -5.30 -13.26
C LEU A 99 5.27 -5.36 -12.15
N ALA A 100 4.87 -5.73 -10.95
CA ALA A 100 5.81 -5.86 -9.82
C ALA A 100 6.92 -6.86 -10.16
N SER A 101 6.56 -8.01 -10.72
CA SER A 101 7.53 -9.05 -11.09
C SER A 101 8.49 -8.57 -12.20
N SER A 102 7.99 -7.79 -13.16
CA SER A 102 8.84 -7.24 -14.21
C SER A 102 9.82 -6.20 -13.69
N MET A 103 9.44 -5.47 -12.66
CA MET A 103 10.31 -4.47 -12.01
C MET A 103 11.36 -5.13 -11.11
N LYS A 104 11.06 -6.29 -10.56
CA LYS A 104 11.96 -7.02 -9.67
C LYS A 104 11.93 -8.52 -10.01
N PRO A 105 12.61 -8.92 -11.13
CA PRO A 105 12.47 -10.27 -11.67
C PRO A 105 12.89 -11.40 -10.73
N GLY A 106 13.78 -11.13 -9.77
CA GLY A 106 14.23 -12.15 -8.82
C GLY A 106 13.29 -12.39 -7.66
N SER A 107 12.19 -11.67 -7.55
CA SER A 107 11.28 -11.81 -6.42
C SER A 107 10.33 -12.99 -6.59
N GLU A 108 10.54 -14.03 -5.79
CA GLU A 108 9.61 -15.16 -5.74
C GLU A 108 8.26 -14.74 -5.15
N THR A 109 8.26 -13.78 -4.24
CA THR A 109 7.03 -13.26 -3.64
C THR A 109 6.10 -12.69 -4.72
N TYR A 110 6.64 -11.91 -5.65
CA TYR A 110 5.83 -11.32 -6.70
C TYR A 110 5.42 -12.37 -7.74
N ALA A 111 6.38 -13.18 -8.17
CA ALA A 111 6.12 -14.21 -9.18
C ALA A 111 5.05 -15.22 -8.71
N SER A 112 5.09 -15.60 -7.44
CA SER A 112 4.15 -16.58 -6.89
C SER A 112 2.71 -16.09 -6.84
N ARG A 113 2.49 -14.78 -6.93
CA ARG A 113 1.15 -14.20 -6.94
C ARG A 113 0.52 -14.13 -8.31
N ILE A 114 1.33 -14.25 -9.37
CA ILE A 114 0.80 -14.19 -10.74
C ILE A 114 -0.15 -15.36 -10.94
N LEU A 115 -1.37 -15.06 -11.37
CA LEU A 115 -2.42 -16.04 -11.58
C LEU A 115 -2.47 -16.45 -13.04
N ASP A 116 -2.69 -17.76 -13.30
CA ASP A 116 -2.93 -18.26 -14.62
C ASP A 116 -4.43 -18.18 -14.90
N LEU A 117 -4.84 -17.10 -15.55
CA LEU A 117 -6.25 -16.85 -15.85
C LEU A 117 -6.71 -17.52 -17.14
N ASP A 118 -5.79 -18.14 -17.87
CA ASP A 118 -6.06 -18.81 -19.14
C ASP A 118 -6.19 -20.34 -18.99
N ALA A 119 -6.00 -20.82 -17.77
CA ALA A 119 -6.04 -22.25 -17.49
C ALA A 119 -7.49 -22.78 -17.49
#